data_e400f1a171fe84f85b1c842d58df6cd9
#
_entry.id   e400f1a171fe84f85b1c842d58df6cd9
#
_cell.length_a   1.000
_cell.length_b   1.000
_cell.length_c   1.000
_cell.angle_alpha   90.00
_cell.angle_beta   90.00
_cell.angle_gamma   90.00
#
_symmetry.space_group_name_H-M   'P 1'
#
loop_
_entity.id
_entity.type
_entity.pdbx_description
1 polymer ?
#
loop_
_entity_poly.entity_id
_entity_poly.type
_entity_poly.pdbx_seq_one_letter_code
_entity_poly.pdbx_strand_id
1 'polypeptide(L)'
;MAREGWLQQPASRQTKRFRRDPASWSQDPWVFIDSGLPLPDQPPLLKTRQRLHHAAAKTLWRNLLQQGWRPVEPQWGEAVDP
;
A
#
# COMPACT_ATOMS: atom_id res chain seq x y z
N MET A 1 -11.50 8.78 5.95
CA MET A 1 -10.62 7.95 5.11
C MET A 1 -10.04 6.85 5.96
N ALA A 2 -9.99 5.65 5.44
CA ALA A 2 -9.39 4.53 6.14
C ALA A 2 -7.91 4.82 6.43
N ARG A 3 -7.42 4.40 7.60
CA ARG A 3 -6.01 4.57 7.98
C ARG A 3 -5.08 3.72 7.16
N GLU A 4 -5.62 2.72 6.50
CA GLU A 4 -4.90 1.75 5.70
C GLU A 4 -5.73 1.40 4.49
N GLY A 5 -5.07 1.27 3.37
CA GLY A 5 -5.73 0.87 2.14
C GLY A 5 -4.83 -0.03 1.31
N TRP A 6 -5.44 -0.87 0.51
CA TRP A 6 -4.76 -1.84 -0.32
C TRP A 6 -5.24 -1.71 -1.75
N LEU A 7 -4.30 -1.64 -2.69
CA LEU A 7 -4.59 -1.67 -4.12
C LEU A 7 -3.87 -2.84 -4.76
N GLN A 8 -4.53 -3.48 -5.70
CA GLN A 8 -3.96 -4.60 -6.43
C GLN A 8 -4.20 -4.43 -7.92
N GLN A 9 -3.18 -4.74 -8.71
CA GLN A 9 -3.30 -4.80 -10.16
C GLN A 9 -3.86 -6.17 -10.54
N PRO A 10 -5.05 -6.23 -11.19
CA PRO A 10 -5.70 -7.52 -11.44
C PRO A 10 -4.88 -8.49 -12.28
N ALA A 11 -4.16 -7.98 -13.29
CA ALA A 11 -3.42 -8.85 -14.22
C ALA A 11 -2.20 -9.51 -13.58
N SER A 12 -1.40 -8.73 -12.85
CA SER A 12 -0.13 -9.22 -12.25
C SER A 12 -0.27 -9.62 -10.81
N ARG A 13 -1.35 -9.18 -10.14
CA ARG A 13 -1.58 -9.32 -8.70
C ARG A 13 -0.57 -8.55 -7.84
N GLN A 14 0.23 -7.70 -8.43
CA GLN A 14 1.06 -6.78 -7.67
C GLN A 14 0.18 -5.95 -6.74
N THR A 15 0.64 -5.81 -5.50
CA THR A 15 -0.17 -5.20 -4.45
C THR A 15 0.63 -4.09 -3.78
N LYS A 16 -0.05 -2.99 -3.47
CA LYS A 16 0.51 -1.90 -2.69
C LYS A 16 -0.35 -1.66 -1.46
N ARG A 17 0.30 -1.65 -0.30
CA ARG A 17 -0.35 -1.29 0.96
C ARG A 17 -0.01 0.15 1.30
N PHE A 18 -1.03 0.97 1.48
CA PHE A 18 -0.93 2.34 1.93
C PHE A 18 -1.24 2.37 3.42
N ARG A 19 -0.25 2.72 4.23
CA ARG A 19 -0.41 2.75 5.67
C ARG A 19 0.22 4.01 6.23
N ARG A 20 -0.51 4.71 7.10
CA ARG A 20 0.03 5.87 7.76
C ARG A 20 1.24 5.49 8.60
N ASP A 21 2.31 6.28 8.50
CA ASP A 21 3.47 6.16 9.36
C ASP A 21 3.06 6.59 10.78
N PRO A 22 3.06 5.68 11.77
CA PRO A 22 2.63 6.02 13.12
C PRO A 22 3.57 6.99 13.83
N ALA A 23 4.81 7.14 13.35
CA ALA A 23 5.77 8.09 13.88
C ALA A 23 5.59 9.50 13.33
N SER A 24 4.77 9.68 12.29
CA SER A 24 4.53 11.00 11.73
C SER A 24 3.51 11.79 12.54
N TRP A 25 3.61 13.12 12.48
CA TRP A 25 2.68 14.01 13.18
C TRP A 25 1.30 13.95 12.53
N SER A 26 0.26 14.03 13.36
CA SER A 26 -1.12 14.01 12.86
C SER A 26 -1.43 15.19 11.94
N GLN A 27 -0.72 16.32 12.11
CA GLN A 27 -0.91 17.52 11.29
C GLN A 27 -0.08 17.49 10.00
N ASP A 28 0.89 16.58 9.92
CA ASP A 28 1.74 16.41 8.74
C ASP A 28 2.00 14.92 8.53
N PRO A 29 0.95 14.17 8.15
CA PRO A 29 1.04 12.74 8.08
C PRO A 29 1.86 12.26 6.87
N TRP A 30 2.67 11.26 7.12
CA TRP A 30 3.40 10.52 6.10
C TRP A 30 2.80 9.12 5.95
N VAL A 31 2.95 8.55 4.78
CA VAL A 31 2.36 7.27 4.43
C VAL A 31 3.44 6.34 3.91
N PHE A 32 3.46 5.11 4.43
CA PHE A 32 4.25 4.04 3.86
C PHE A 32 3.46 3.39 2.73
N ILE A 33 4.13 3.20 1.59
CA ILE A 33 3.61 2.42 0.47
C ILE A 33 4.49 1.18 0.35
N ASP A 34 3.96 0.04 0.80
CA ASP A 34 4.65 -1.24 0.75
C ASP A 34 4.20 -1.98 -0.50
N SER A 35 5.15 -2.27 -1.38
CA SER A 35 4.88 -2.99 -2.63
C SER A 35 5.31 -4.43 -2.50
N GLY A 36 4.46 -5.33 -2.94
CA GLY A 36 4.72 -6.76 -2.86
C GLY A 36 3.81 -7.58 -3.75
N LEU A 37 4.01 -8.89 -3.70
CA LEU A 37 3.21 -9.87 -4.44
C LEU A 37 2.73 -10.93 -3.46
N PRO A 38 1.40 -11.06 -3.25
CA PRO A 38 0.90 -12.16 -2.45
C PRO A 38 1.11 -13.48 -3.17
N LEU A 39 1.56 -14.50 -2.43
CA LEU A 39 1.82 -15.83 -2.96
C LEU A 39 0.86 -16.82 -2.32
N PRO A 40 0.30 -17.80 -3.10
CA PRO A 40 -0.55 -18.84 -2.53
C PRO A 40 0.22 -19.69 -1.53
N ASP A 41 -0.34 -19.88 -0.34
CA ASP A 41 0.21 -20.76 0.70
C ASP A 41 1.65 -20.45 1.13
N GLN A 42 2.12 -19.22 0.89
CA GLN A 42 3.45 -18.77 1.22
C GLN A 42 3.41 -17.34 1.72
N PRO A 43 4.42 -16.90 2.49
CA PRO A 43 4.56 -15.49 2.81
C PRO A 43 4.64 -14.64 1.55
N PRO A 44 4.13 -13.41 1.58
CA PRO A 44 4.19 -12.53 0.42
C PRO A 44 5.63 -12.19 0.07
N LEU A 45 5.89 -12.01 -1.21
CA LEU A 45 7.17 -11.49 -1.69
C LEU A 45 7.12 -9.96 -1.59
N LEU A 46 7.68 -9.42 -0.52
CA LEU A 46 7.74 -7.98 -0.32
C LEU A 46 8.98 -7.42 -1.01
N LYS A 47 8.77 -6.35 -1.78
CA LYS A 47 9.82 -5.78 -2.63
C LYS A 47 10.37 -4.47 -2.09
N THR A 48 9.50 -3.51 -1.81
CA THR A 48 9.93 -2.15 -1.46
C THR A 48 8.99 -1.50 -0.47
N ARG A 49 9.55 -0.55 0.28
CA ARG A 49 8.77 0.41 1.06
C ARG A 49 9.16 1.81 0.59
N GLN A 50 8.16 2.62 0.30
CA GLN A 50 8.32 4.02 -0.01
C GLN A 50 7.60 4.84 1.05
N ARG A 51 8.19 5.97 1.44
CA ARG A 51 7.56 6.89 2.39
C ARG A 51 7.22 8.18 1.66
N LEU A 52 5.93 8.49 1.58
CA LEU A 52 5.43 9.67 0.89
C LEU A 52 4.65 10.55 1.85
N HIS A 53 4.71 11.86 1.60
CA HIS A 53 3.79 12.78 2.23
C HIS A 53 2.34 12.42 1.86
N HIS A 54 1.42 12.66 2.78
CA HIS A 54 0.01 12.31 2.61
C HIS A 54 -0.57 12.79 1.27
N ALA A 55 -0.28 14.04 0.86
CA ALA A 55 -0.78 14.57 -0.40
C ALA A 55 -0.25 13.79 -1.61
N ALA A 56 1.03 13.43 -1.60
CA ALA A 56 1.63 12.63 -2.67
C ALA A 56 1.07 11.20 -2.69
N ALA A 57 0.82 10.63 -1.52
CA ALA A 57 0.21 9.30 -1.41
C ALA A 57 -1.21 9.29 -1.98
N LYS A 58 -2.00 10.34 -1.72
CA LYS A 58 -3.35 10.47 -2.30
C LYS A 58 -3.30 10.54 -3.82
N THR A 59 -2.36 11.29 -4.36
CA THR A 59 -2.19 11.41 -5.80
C THR A 59 -1.83 10.05 -6.41
N LEU A 60 -0.90 9.34 -5.79
CA LEU A 60 -0.51 8.00 -6.24
C LEU A 60 -1.70 7.05 -6.20
N TRP A 61 -2.49 7.05 -5.13
CA TRP A 61 -3.69 6.23 -5.02
C TRP A 61 -4.65 6.47 -6.19
N ARG A 62 -4.95 7.74 -6.48
CA ARG A 62 -5.85 8.09 -7.59
C ARG A 62 -5.30 7.65 -8.94
N ASN A 63 -4.01 7.86 -9.16
CA ASN A 63 -3.35 7.47 -10.42
C ASN A 63 -3.41 5.96 -10.63
N LEU A 64 -3.19 5.18 -9.57
CA LEU A 64 -3.27 3.72 -9.66
C LEU A 64 -4.71 3.27 -9.98
N LEU A 65 -5.72 3.88 -9.37
CA LEU A 65 -7.10 3.58 -9.71
C LEU A 65 -7.39 3.84 -11.18
N GLN A 66 -6.89 4.94 -11.72
CA GLN A 66 -7.05 5.27 -13.15
C GLN A 66 -6.33 4.29 -14.06
N GLN A 67 -5.27 3.67 -13.57
CA GLN A 67 -4.52 2.65 -14.31
C GLN A 67 -5.15 1.25 -14.19
N GLY A 68 -6.28 1.11 -13.52
CA GLY A 68 -6.98 -0.15 -13.40
C GLY A 68 -6.69 -0.94 -12.13
N TRP A 69 -5.88 -0.42 -11.22
CA TRP A 69 -5.70 -1.03 -9.90
C TRP A 69 -7.02 -0.95 -9.12
N ARG A 70 -7.28 -1.95 -8.29
CA ARG A 70 -8.53 -2.06 -7.55
C ARG A 70 -8.29 -2.14 -6.05
N PRO A 71 -9.14 -1.50 -5.24
CA PRO A 71 -9.13 -1.73 -3.79
C PRO A 71 -9.39 -3.19 -3.48
N VAL A 72 -8.60 -3.74 -2.57
CA VAL A 72 -8.72 -5.12 -2.12
C VAL A 72 -8.61 -5.19 -0.60
N GLU A 73 -8.98 -6.33 -0.04
CA GLU A 73 -8.76 -6.61 1.37
C GLU A 73 -7.27 -6.81 1.66
N PRO A 74 -6.86 -6.76 2.94
CA PRO A 74 -5.47 -7.01 3.31
C PRO A 74 -4.94 -8.32 2.71
N GLN A 75 -3.77 -8.25 2.12
CA GLN A 75 -3.14 -9.37 1.42
C GLN A 75 -2.02 -10.01 2.24
N TRP A 76 -1.55 -9.34 3.29
CA TRP A 76 -0.59 -9.87 4.26
C TRP A 76 -0.75 -9.18 5.62
N GLY A 77 -0.10 -9.75 6.64
CA GLY A 77 -0.21 -9.24 7.99
C GLY A 77 0.55 -7.95 8.22
N GLU A 78 0.14 -7.19 9.24
CA GLU A 78 0.76 -5.91 9.59
C GLU A 78 2.22 -6.05 10.00
N ALA A 79 2.58 -7.16 10.60
CA ALA A 79 3.93 -7.41 11.10
C ALA A 79 4.93 -7.76 9.99
N VAL A 80 4.44 -7.94 8.77
CA VAL A 80 5.31 -8.31 7.64
C VAL A 80 5.76 -7.03 6.95
N ASP A 81 7.06 -6.75 7.01
CA ASP A 81 7.67 -5.57 6.41
C ASP A 81 8.63 -5.96 5.28
N PRO A 82 8.74 -5.11 4.26
CA PRO A 82 9.73 -5.32 3.20
C PRO A 82 11.15 -5.26 3.72
#